data_275a3bfee2dc42bb4f7dd647ec5f3c7f
#
_entry.id   275a3bfee2dc42bb4f7dd647ec5f3c7f
#
_cell.length_a   1.000
_cell.length_b   1.000
_cell.length_c   1.000
_cell.angle_alpha   90.00
_cell.angle_beta   90.00
_cell.angle_gamma   90.00
#
_symmetry.space_group_name_H-M   'P 1'
#
loop_
_entity.id
_entity.type
_entity.pdbx_description
1 polymer ?
#
loop_
_entity_poly.entity_id
_entity_poly.type
_entity_poly.pdbx_seq_one_letter_code
_entity_poly.pdbx_strand_id
1 'polypeptide(L)' 'MSIIATVMNSATGRPIQKMTFQRMPKPWITFNLQNGEQVTAERIDVGKPAPGKFIAPVEIWVTAKAQD' A
#
# COMPACT_ATOMS: atom_id res chain seq x y z
N MET A 1 -0.09 15.91 -7.60
CA MET A 1 0.95 14.91 -7.76
C MET A 1 0.46 13.58 -7.23
N SER A 2 0.65 12.52 -7.99
CA SER A 2 0.14 11.21 -7.61
C SER A 2 1.24 10.37 -6.98
N ILE A 3 0.84 9.55 -6.03
CA ILE A 3 1.74 8.63 -5.35
C ILE A 3 1.32 7.21 -5.74
N ILE A 4 2.24 6.47 -6.31
CA ILE A 4 1.98 5.07 -6.66
C ILE A 4 2.51 4.21 -5.53
N ALA A 5 1.62 3.46 -4.90
CA ALA A 5 1.98 2.61 -3.78
C ALA A 5 1.68 1.16 -4.11
N THR A 6 2.52 0.27 -3.62
CA THR A 6 2.29 -1.16 -3.73
C THR A 6 1.63 -1.63 -2.45
N VAL A 7 0.47 -2.25 -2.58
CA VAL A 7 -0.24 -2.81 -1.44
C VAL A 7 0.31 -4.21 -1.18
N MET A 8 0.81 -4.42 0.02
CA MET A 8 1.44 -5.67 0.42
C MET A 8 0.59 -6.38 1.46
N ASN A 9 0.49 -7.69 1.31
CA ASN A 9 -0.21 -8.50 2.29
C ASN A 9 0.73 -8.80 3.45
N SER A 10 0.40 -8.31 4.64
CA SER A 10 1.28 -8.47 5.80
C SER A 10 1.34 -9.93 6.28
N ALA A 11 0.36 -10.73 5.96
CA ALA A 11 0.35 -12.13 6.38
C ALA A 11 1.25 -12.99 5.52
N THR A 12 1.38 -12.69 4.23
CA THR A 12 2.16 -13.50 3.30
C THR A 12 3.44 -12.81 2.84
N GLY A 13 3.52 -11.49 3.00
CA GLY A 13 4.65 -10.73 2.50
C GLY A 13 4.64 -10.56 0.99
N ARG A 14 3.55 -10.83 0.34
CA ARG A 14 3.44 -10.74 -1.12
C ARG A 14 2.68 -9.51 -1.55
N PRO A 15 3.03 -8.94 -2.70
CA PRO A 15 2.29 -7.79 -3.22
C PRO A 15 0.90 -8.23 -3.68
N ILE A 16 -0.07 -7.35 -3.44
CA ILE A 16 -1.45 -7.60 -3.85
C ILE A 16 -1.76 -6.82 -5.12
N GLN A 17 -1.52 -5.51 -5.09
CA GLN A 17 -1.80 -4.63 -6.21
C GLN A 17 -1.11 -3.30 -6.02
N LYS A 18 -1.11 -2.49 -7.08
CA LYS A 18 -0.62 -1.11 -6.99
C LYS A 18 -1.82 -0.18 -6.99
N MET A 19 -1.71 0.89 -6.23
CA MET A 19 -2.75 1.90 -6.16
C MET A 19 -2.13 3.28 -6.29
N THR A 20 -2.93 4.21 -6.79
CA THR A 20 -2.52 5.60 -6.91
C THR A 20 -3.24 6.42 -5.87
N PHE A 21 -2.48 7.24 -5.13
CA PHE A 21 -3.03 8.11 -4.11
C PHE A 21 -2.73 9.56 -4.45
N GLN A 22 -3.68 10.44 -4.16
CA GLN A 22 -3.48 11.88 -4.33
C GLN A 22 -2.60 12.46 -3.23
N ARG A 23 -2.62 11.83 -2.06
CA ARG A 23 -1.83 12.24 -0.91
C ARG A 23 -1.19 11.02 -0.28
N MET A 24 -0.12 11.26 0.48
CA MET A 24 0.53 10.17 1.20
C MET A 24 -0.48 9.51 2.14
N PRO A 25 -0.71 8.20 2.00
CA PRO A 25 -1.64 7.52 2.89
C PRO A 25 -1.11 7.47 4.32
N LYS A 26 -2.02 7.40 5.27
CA LYS A 26 -1.68 7.33 6.68
C LYS A 26 -1.92 5.92 7.22
N PRO A 27 -1.22 5.53 8.29
CA PRO A 27 -1.50 4.25 8.94
C PRO A 27 -2.95 4.20 9.43
N TRP A 28 -3.49 3.00 9.45
CA TRP A 28 -4.83 2.72 9.97
C TRP A 28 -5.97 3.24 9.11
N ILE A 29 -5.68 3.62 7.87
CA ILE A 29 -6.77 3.91 6.95
C ILE A 29 -7.35 2.60 6.42
N THR A 30 -8.64 2.66 6.09
CA THR A 30 -9.35 1.53 5.52
C THR A 30 -9.70 1.86 4.08
N PHE A 31 -9.46 0.93 3.17
CA PHE A 31 -9.80 1.16 1.77
C PHE A 31 -10.13 -0.19 1.11
N ASN A 32 -10.71 -0.10 -0.08
CA ASN A 32 -11.11 -1.29 -0.82
C ASN A 32 -10.09 -1.60 -1.91
N LEU A 33 -9.81 -2.88 -2.08
CA LEU A 33 -8.98 -3.36 -3.17
C LEU A 33 -9.81 -3.46 -4.45
N GLN A 34 -9.14 -3.73 -5.57
CA GLN A 34 -9.82 -3.87 -6.85
C GLN A 34 -10.84 -5.00 -6.85
N ASN A 35 -10.59 -6.03 -6.07
CA ASN A 35 -11.50 -7.15 -5.97
C ASN A 35 -12.69 -6.89 -5.02
N GLY A 36 -12.76 -5.68 -4.45
CA GLY A 36 -13.82 -5.33 -3.53
C GLY A 36 -13.55 -5.67 -2.08
N GLU A 37 -12.40 -6.26 -1.80
CA GLU A 37 -12.05 -6.63 -0.44
C GLU A 37 -11.61 -5.40 0.34
N GLN A 38 -12.12 -5.27 1.56
CA GLN A 38 -11.76 -4.15 2.42
C GLN A 38 -10.55 -4.52 3.27
N VAL A 39 -9.58 -3.63 3.31
CA VAL A 39 -8.34 -3.85 4.06
C VAL A 39 -8.01 -2.62 4.88
N THR A 40 -7.22 -2.83 5.92
CA THR A 40 -6.75 -1.75 6.78
C THR A 40 -5.24 -1.67 6.67
N ALA A 41 -4.72 -0.47 6.43
CA ALA A 41 -3.28 -0.25 6.35
C ALA A 41 -2.69 -0.30 7.76
N GLU A 42 -1.80 -1.24 7.99
CA GLU A 42 -1.12 -1.36 9.28
C GLU A 42 0.14 -0.52 9.32
N ARG A 43 0.86 -0.48 8.19
CA ARG A 43 2.14 0.18 8.14
C ARG A 43 2.36 0.72 6.74
N ILE A 44 3.01 1.86 6.67
CA ILE A 44 3.36 2.47 5.40
C ILE A 44 4.86 2.67 5.39
N ASP A 45 5.54 2.01 4.46
CA ASP A 45 6.97 2.13 4.30
C ASP A 45 7.28 2.97 3.08
N VAL A 46 8.15 3.95 3.25
CA VAL A 46 8.62 4.77 2.15
C VAL A 46 10.09 4.48 1.97
N GLY A 47 10.41 3.90 0.82
CA GLY A 47 11.79 3.59 0.50
C GLY A 47 12.53 4.79 -0.04
N LYS A 48 13.78 4.58 -0.43
CA LYS A 48 14.59 5.63 -1.04
C LYS A 48 14.42 5.53 -2.56
N PRO A 49 14.34 6.67 -3.25
CA PRO A 49 14.29 6.62 -4.71
C PRO A 49 15.57 6.04 -5.28
N ALA A 50 15.43 5.30 -6.37
CA ALA A 50 16.59 4.78 -7.08
C ALA A 50 17.40 5.93 -7.65
N PRO A 51 18.72 5.74 -7.89
CA PRO A 51 19.53 6.78 -8.50
C PRO A 51 18.91 7.27 -9.81
N GLY A 52 18.81 8.58 -9.95
CA GLY A 52 18.20 9.19 -11.13
C GLY A 52 16.69 9.22 -11.14
N LYS A 53 16.06 8.75 -10.06
CA LYS A 53 14.61 8.78 -9.92
C LYS A 53 14.20 9.76 -8.85
N PHE A 54 13.04 10.39 -9.05
CA PHE A 54 12.54 11.37 -8.09
C PHE A 54 11.41 10.83 -7.24
N ILE A 55 10.91 9.63 -7.56
CA ILE A 55 9.77 9.05 -6.87
C ILE A 55 10.25 7.92 -5.98
N ALA A 56 9.99 8.06 -4.68
CA ALA A 56 10.32 7.01 -3.73
C ALA A 56 9.30 5.89 -3.82
N PRO A 57 9.73 4.63 -3.72
CA PRO A 57 8.77 3.53 -3.65
C PRO A 57 8.00 3.59 -2.34
N VAL A 58 6.69 3.39 -2.42
CA VAL A 58 5.83 3.37 -1.24
C VAL A 58 5.18 2.01 -1.16
N GLU A 59 5.25 1.40 0.01
CA GLU A 59 4.61 0.12 0.27
C GLU A 59 3.61 0.29 1.40
N ILE A 60 2.40 -0.19 1.18
CA ILE A 60 1.35 -0.14 2.19
C ILE A 60 1.09 -1.57 2.64
N TRP A 61 1.42 -1.85 3.88
CA TRP A 61 1.21 -3.18 4.46
C TRP A 61 -0.17 -3.22 5.07
N VAL A 62 -0.98 -4.13 4.58
CA VAL A 62 -2.37 -4.23 5.00
C VAL A 62 -2.65 -5.58 5.60
N THR A 63 -3.62 -5.59 6.51
CA THR A 63 -4.18 -6.82 7.03
C THR A 63 -5.44 -7.09 6.25
N ALA A 64 -5.45 -8.18 5.50
CA ALA A 64 -6.66 -8.60 4.83
C ALA A 64 -7.68 -8.96 5.90
N LYS A 65 -8.94 -8.58 5.67
CA LYS A 65 -9.97 -8.94 6.59
C LYS A 65 -10.00 -10.46 6.73
N ALA A 66 -10.07 -10.93 7.95
CA ALA A 66 -9.99 -12.36 8.19
C ALA A 66 -11.04 -13.11 7.38
N GLN A 67 -10.57 -14.15 6.76
CA GLN A 67 -11.44 -15.05 6.02
C GLN A 67 -11.92 -16.09 6.99
N ASP A 68 -13.10 -15.98 7.41
CA ASP A 68 -13.65 -16.96 8.34
C ASP A 68 -14.55 -17.94 7.65
#